data_01d694c728fc19f842a9a6f37287c55e
#
_entry.id   01d694c728fc19f842a9a6f37287c55e
#
_cell.length_a   1.000
_cell.length_b   1.000
_cell.length_c   1.000
_cell.angle_alpha   90.00
_cell.angle_beta   90.00
_cell.angle_gamma   90.00
#
_symmetry.space_group_name_H-M   'P 1'
#
loop_
_entity.id
_entity.type
_entity.pdbx_description
1 polymer ?
#
loop_
_entity_poly.entity_id
_entity_poly.type
_entity_poly.pdbx_seq_one_letter_code
_entity_poly.pdbx_strand_id
1 'polypeptide(L)'
;MISIITLTCLVMMVIPAAVGNILAYPVSKKLSVRISNYIVKVLAPRFFAILKKYRKFNFWGYNDSKKQLPENFTVISNHQSLIDIPVYMNYFREKEIRFVAKDQLARHIPLVSEMLRAQQHCMIPRKARPMDAMNYIEKFGKRAVEKKQVPVIFPEGTRTKDGLVGKFYSAGFRMLEASTNLPVAVCALDGGYSLRSLTSFFRNLKRGCYRVKVLKVYNPPKSKEECNKILEEARVLIQNQLDEWKPLSSDQK
;
A
#
# COMPACT_ATOMS: atom_id res chain seq x y z
N MET A 1 17.51 10.32 24.46
CA MET A 1 16.22 10.48 25.19
C MET A 1 15.01 10.49 24.25
N ILE A 2 14.85 11.43 23.33
CA ILE A 2 13.69 11.53 22.41
C ILE A 2 13.45 10.23 21.59
N SER A 3 14.50 9.54 21.15
CA SER A 3 14.37 8.29 20.38
C SER A 3 13.78 7.14 21.19
N ILE A 4 14.13 7.04 22.47
CA ILE A 4 13.61 6.01 23.38
C ILE A 4 12.15 6.28 23.67
N ILE A 5 11.78 7.52 23.98
CA ILE A 5 10.39 7.93 24.23
C ILE A 5 9.52 7.63 23.00
N THR A 6 9.99 8.01 21.79
CA THR A 6 9.24 7.74 20.55
C THR A 6 9.04 6.24 20.34
N LEU A 7 10.09 5.45 20.54
CA LEU A 7 10.03 3.99 20.40
C LEU A 7 9.07 3.39 21.43
N THR A 8 9.16 3.81 22.68
CA THR A 8 8.26 3.35 23.75
C THR A 8 6.80 3.69 23.42
N CYS A 9 6.50 4.92 22.99
CA CYS A 9 5.14 5.31 22.58
C CYS A 9 4.63 4.45 21.43
N LEU A 10 5.46 4.18 20.42
CA LEU A 10 5.09 3.35 19.28
C LEU A 10 4.83 1.90 19.70
N VAL A 11 5.70 1.33 20.53
CA VAL A 11 5.58 -0.03 21.07
C VAL A 11 4.30 -0.16 21.90
N MET A 12 4.08 0.75 22.85
CA MET A 12 2.90 0.75 23.72
C MET A 12 1.58 0.95 22.95
N MET A 13 1.63 1.59 21.79
CA MET A 13 0.45 1.76 20.95
C MET A 13 0.18 0.54 20.05
N VAL A 14 1.23 -0.05 19.46
CA VAL A 14 1.12 -1.09 18.44
C VAL A 14 0.98 -2.49 19.05
N ILE A 15 1.72 -2.81 20.10
CA ILE A 15 1.72 -4.16 20.70
C ILE A 15 0.35 -4.58 21.24
N PRO A 16 -0.38 -3.78 22.04
CA PRO A 16 -1.69 -4.19 22.53
C PRO A 16 -2.69 -4.44 21.40
N ALA A 17 -2.66 -3.60 20.36
CA ALA A 17 -3.51 -3.80 19.19
C ALA A 17 -3.13 -5.05 18.39
N ALA A 18 -1.84 -5.36 18.28
CA ALA A 18 -1.33 -6.56 17.65
C ALA A 18 -1.79 -7.82 18.40
N VAL A 19 -1.56 -7.86 19.71
CA VAL A 19 -1.95 -8.99 20.57
C VAL A 19 -3.48 -9.15 20.53
N GLY A 20 -4.23 -8.07 20.70
CA GLY A 20 -5.69 -8.09 20.61
C GLY A 20 -6.19 -8.66 19.28
N ASN A 21 -5.55 -8.31 18.16
CA ASN A 21 -5.94 -8.82 16.84
C ASN A 21 -5.57 -10.29 16.64
N ILE A 22 -4.40 -10.72 17.13
CA ILE A 22 -3.96 -12.13 17.09
C ILE A 22 -4.94 -13.00 17.89
N LEU A 23 -5.32 -12.59 19.09
CA LEU A 23 -6.26 -13.31 19.93
C LEU A 23 -7.69 -13.29 19.38
N ALA A 24 -8.12 -12.18 18.82
CA ALA A 24 -9.45 -12.04 18.23
C ALA A 24 -9.64 -12.85 16.95
N TYR A 25 -8.61 -13.01 16.14
CA TYR A 25 -8.72 -13.63 14.81
C TYR A 25 -9.30 -15.06 14.82
N PRO A 26 -8.84 -15.99 15.68
CA PRO A 26 -9.42 -17.33 15.76
C PRO A 26 -10.81 -17.37 16.40
N VAL A 27 -11.12 -16.41 17.29
CA VAL A 27 -12.38 -16.41 18.06
C VAL A 27 -13.50 -15.71 17.29
N SER A 28 -13.23 -14.57 16.70
CA SER A 28 -14.24 -13.78 15.99
C SER A 28 -13.64 -12.96 14.84
N LYS A 29 -13.91 -13.36 13.61
CA LYS A 29 -13.51 -12.60 12.43
C LYS A 29 -14.06 -11.16 12.44
N LYS A 30 -15.29 -10.96 12.94
CA LYS A 30 -15.89 -9.60 13.06
C LYS A 30 -15.08 -8.72 14.02
N LEU A 31 -14.65 -9.27 15.16
CA LEU A 31 -13.83 -8.55 16.13
C LEU A 31 -12.45 -8.21 15.55
N SER A 32 -11.80 -9.19 14.91
CA SER A 32 -10.52 -8.97 14.23
C SER A 32 -10.61 -7.89 13.16
N VAL A 33 -11.68 -7.86 12.35
CA VAL A 33 -11.92 -6.77 11.38
C VAL A 33 -12.08 -5.41 12.07
N ARG A 34 -12.82 -5.33 13.19
CA ARG A 34 -12.97 -4.08 13.96
C ARG A 34 -11.64 -3.58 14.48
N ILE A 35 -10.83 -4.48 15.08
CA ILE A 35 -9.48 -4.14 15.56
C ILE A 35 -8.59 -3.69 14.40
N SER A 36 -8.61 -4.42 13.27
CA SER A 36 -7.85 -4.05 12.07
C SER A 36 -8.25 -2.67 11.54
N ASN A 37 -9.54 -2.37 11.50
CA ASN A 37 -10.04 -1.05 11.10
C ASN A 37 -9.61 0.05 12.09
N TYR A 38 -9.61 -0.23 13.38
CA TYR A 38 -9.10 0.69 14.40
C TYR A 38 -7.60 0.96 14.22
N ILE A 39 -6.80 -0.08 13.95
CA ILE A 39 -5.38 0.06 13.64
C ILE A 39 -5.18 0.98 12.43
N VAL A 40 -5.89 0.76 11.34
CA VAL A 40 -5.74 1.52 10.09
C VAL A 40 -6.26 2.95 10.23
N LYS A 41 -7.47 3.13 10.79
CA LYS A 41 -8.16 4.43 10.80
C LYS A 41 -7.75 5.35 11.96
N VAL A 42 -7.24 4.78 13.05
CA VAL A 42 -6.91 5.52 14.27
C VAL A 42 -5.43 5.42 14.63
N LEU A 43 -4.88 4.20 14.73
CA LEU A 43 -3.51 4.03 15.20
C LEU A 43 -2.48 4.45 14.14
N ALA A 44 -2.69 4.12 12.86
CA ALA A 44 -1.74 4.49 11.82
C ALA A 44 -1.61 6.02 11.65
N PRO A 45 -2.68 6.83 11.59
CA PRO A 45 -2.55 8.29 11.61
C PRO A 45 -1.83 8.83 12.84
N ARG A 46 -2.11 8.27 14.04
CA ARG A 46 -1.41 8.66 15.29
C ARG A 46 0.08 8.30 15.23
N PHE A 47 0.41 7.14 14.67
CA PHE A 47 1.78 6.71 14.43
C PHE A 47 2.53 7.74 13.57
N PHE A 48 1.94 8.16 12.42
CA PHE A 48 2.53 9.19 11.56
C PHE A 48 2.63 10.54 12.26
N ALA A 49 1.64 10.92 13.09
CA ALA A 49 1.69 12.16 13.87
C ALA A 49 2.84 12.16 14.90
N ILE A 50 3.05 11.03 15.59
CA ILE A 50 4.18 10.84 16.52
C ILE A 50 5.52 10.95 15.77
N LEU A 51 5.65 10.30 14.60
CA LEU A 51 6.86 10.39 13.79
C LEU A 51 7.12 11.84 13.32
N LYS A 52 6.09 12.55 12.89
CA LYS A 52 6.20 13.96 12.50
C LYS A 52 6.71 14.81 13.66
N LYS A 53 6.10 14.68 14.85
CA LYS A 53 6.41 15.50 16.02
C LYS A 53 7.83 15.23 16.57
N TYR A 54 8.19 13.95 16.75
CA TYR A 54 9.40 13.58 17.48
C TYR A 54 10.59 13.24 16.59
N ARG A 55 10.35 12.85 15.32
CA ARG A 55 11.38 12.44 14.38
C ARG A 55 11.53 13.38 13.19
N LYS A 56 10.72 14.46 13.12
CA LYS A 56 10.64 15.36 11.95
C LYS A 56 10.40 14.60 10.65
N PHE A 57 9.67 13.48 10.74
CA PHE A 57 9.28 12.69 9.60
C PHE A 57 8.05 13.34 8.96
N ASN A 58 8.11 13.62 7.67
CA ASN A 58 7.02 14.26 6.95
C ASN A 58 6.27 13.24 6.08
N PHE A 59 4.94 13.36 6.08
CA PHE A 59 4.08 12.66 5.16
C PHE A 59 3.42 13.68 4.22
N TRP A 60 3.76 13.59 2.95
CA TRP A 60 3.23 14.45 1.89
C TRP A 60 2.19 13.68 1.09
N GLY A 61 0.92 13.81 1.49
CA GLY A 61 -0.21 13.35 0.70
C GLY A 61 -0.76 14.52 -0.11
N TYR A 62 -0.62 14.48 -1.42
CA TYR A 62 -1.11 15.53 -2.32
C TYR A 62 -2.63 15.41 -2.47
N ASN A 63 -3.37 16.06 -1.57
CA ASN A 63 -4.82 15.94 -1.50
C ASN A 63 -5.53 16.51 -2.73
N ASP A 64 -4.97 17.55 -3.36
CA ASP A 64 -5.56 18.12 -4.56
C ASP A 64 -5.58 17.15 -5.74
N SER A 65 -4.61 16.25 -5.80
CA SER A 65 -4.59 15.20 -6.81
C SER A 65 -5.69 14.14 -6.63
N LYS A 66 -6.29 14.04 -5.44
CA LYS A 66 -7.43 13.15 -5.18
C LYS A 66 -8.74 13.66 -5.77
N LYS A 67 -8.87 14.96 -6.07
CA LYS A 67 -10.11 15.56 -6.59
C LYS A 67 -10.55 14.94 -7.93
N GLN A 68 -9.62 14.39 -8.69
CA GLN A 68 -9.88 13.73 -9.97
C GLN A 68 -10.33 12.26 -9.84
N LEU A 69 -10.32 11.70 -8.61
CA LEU A 69 -10.64 10.29 -8.41
C LEU A 69 -12.16 10.06 -8.47
N PRO A 70 -12.60 9.05 -9.21
CA PRO A 70 -13.98 8.60 -9.18
C PRO A 70 -14.34 7.96 -7.83
N GLU A 71 -15.62 7.62 -7.65
CA GLU A 71 -16.06 6.97 -6.40
C GLU A 71 -15.38 5.61 -6.19
N ASN A 72 -15.31 4.79 -7.23
CA ASN A 72 -14.68 3.47 -7.23
C ASN A 72 -13.60 3.43 -8.33
N PHE A 73 -12.44 2.90 -8.02
CA PHE A 73 -11.29 2.84 -8.93
C PHE A 73 -10.31 1.74 -8.49
N THR A 74 -9.45 1.32 -9.40
CA THR A 74 -8.26 0.50 -9.11
C THR A 74 -7.04 1.39 -8.99
N VAL A 75 -6.11 1.07 -8.09
CA VAL A 75 -4.82 1.79 -7.97
C VAL A 75 -3.70 0.93 -8.54
N ILE A 76 -2.90 1.53 -9.44
CA ILE A 76 -1.56 1.03 -9.81
C ILE A 76 -0.50 1.95 -9.22
N SER A 77 0.57 1.37 -8.66
CA SER A 77 1.68 2.12 -8.09
C SER A 77 2.98 1.34 -8.13
N ASN A 78 4.10 2.05 -7.98
CA ASN A 78 5.40 1.47 -7.66
C ASN A 78 5.45 0.95 -6.22
N HIS A 79 6.41 0.05 -5.94
CA HIS A 79 6.54 -0.61 -4.63
C HIS A 79 7.97 -0.51 -4.09
N GLN A 80 8.14 0.18 -2.97
CA GLN A 80 9.46 0.43 -2.38
C GLN A 80 9.68 -0.30 -1.05
N SER A 81 8.62 -0.43 -0.22
CA SER A 81 8.74 -0.94 1.15
C SER A 81 7.45 -1.60 1.64
N LEU A 82 7.53 -2.39 2.71
CA LEU A 82 6.32 -2.87 3.42
C LEU A 82 5.49 -1.73 4.01
N ILE A 83 6.11 -0.59 4.27
CA ILE A 83 5.43 0.61 4.80
C ILE A 83 4.54 1.28 3.75
N ASP A 84 4.69 0.97 2.48
CA ASP A 84 3.81 1.47 1.42
C ASP A 84 2.34 1.13 1.71
N ILE A 85 2.08 -0.05 2.31
CA ILE A 85 0.74 -0.50 2.69
C ILE A 85 0.07 0.46 3.69
N PRO A 86 0.61 0.68 4.91
CA PRO A 86 0.01 1.62 5.85
C PRO A 86 0.04 3.08 5.36
N VAL A 87 0.98 3.46 4.50
CA VAL A 87 1.01 4.77 3.87
C VAL A 87 -0.19 4.96 2.95
N TYR A 88 -0.48 4.00 2.07
CA TYR A 88 -1.68 4.04 1.22
C TYR A 88 -2.96 3.98 2.05
N MET A 89 -3.02 3.15 3.09
CA MET A 89 -4.16 3.10 4.01
C MET A 89 -4.41 4.45 4.69
N ASN A 90 -3.37 5.20 5.04
CA ASN A 90 -3.50 6.54 5.59
C ASN A 90 -3.88 7.57 4.51
N TYR A 91 -3.30 7.46 3.32
CA TYR A 91 -3.59 8.37 2.21
C TYR A 91 -5.04 8.26 1.73
N PHE A 92 -5.57 7.05 1.60
CA PHE A 92 -6.95 6.75 1.20
C PHE A 92 -7.85 6.37 2.39
N ARG A 93 -7.66 6.97 3.57
CA ARG A 93 -8.36 6.58 4.81
C ARG A 93 -9.90 6.63 4.73
N GLU A 94 -10.44 7.40 3.78
CA GLU A 94 -11.88 7.50 3.50
C GLU A 94 -12.40 6.32 2.67
N LYS A 95 -11.51 5.51 2.10
CA LYS A 95 -11.82 4.36 1.26
C LYS A 95 -11.42 3.05 1.94
N GLU A 96 -12.07 1.98 1.56
CA GLU A 96 -11.67 0.63 1.96
C GLU A 96 -10.69 0.04 0.94
N ILE A 97 -9.41 0.34 1.08
CA ILE A 97 -8.39 -0.19 0.16
C ILE A 97 -8.00 -1.62 0.49
N ARG A 98 -7.74 -2.40 -0.54
CA ARG A 98 -7.33 -3.81 -0.45
C ARG A 98 -6.19 -4.07 -1.43
N PHE A 99 -5.17 -4.79 -0.97
CA PHE A 99 -3.95 -5.03 -1.75
C PHE A 99 -3.92 -6.41 -2.35
N VAL A 100 -3.32 -6.51 -3.53
CA VAL A 100 -2.81 -7.77 -4.08
C VAL A 100 -1.40 -7.97 -3.52
N ALA A 101 -1.19 -9.04 -2.75
CA ALA A 101 0.06 -9.30 -2.06
C ALA A 101 0.41 -10.80 -2.07
N LYS A 102 1.70 -11.12 -1.81
CA LYS A 102 2.14 -12.50 -1.61
C LYS A 102 1.75 -13.00 -0.22
N ASP A 103 1.32 -14.24 -0.12
CA ASP A 103 0.82 -14.87 1.12
C ASP A 103 1.85 -14.90 2.26
N GLN A 104 3.15 -14.80 1.97
CA GLN A 104 4.19 -14.70 3.01
C GLN A 104 3.96 -13.54 3.98
N LEU A 105 3.38 -12.43 3.49
CA LEU A 105 3.02 -11.30 4.37
C LEU A 105 1.88 -11.65 5.34
N ALA A 106 1.06 -12.65 4.99
CA ALA A 106 -0.06 -13.10 5.82
C ALA A 106 0.32 -14.23 6.80
N ARG A 107 1.58 -14.68 6.88
CA ARG A 107 1.93 -15.87 7.66
C ARG A 107 2.90 -15.64 8.81
N HIS A 108 3.79 -14.65 8.72
CA HIS A 108 4.93 -14.56 9.64
C HIS A 108 5.25 -13.14 10.14
N ILE A 109 4.35 -12.18 9.91
CA ILE A 109 4.54 -10.82 10.40
C ILE A 109 3.42 -10.51 11.38
N PRO A 110 3.71 -10.56 12.72
CA PRO A 110 2.72 -10.22 13.73
C PRO A 110 2.04 -8.89 13.42
N LEU A 111 0.77 -8.76 13.73
CA LEU A 111 -0.09 -7.61 13.44
C LEU A 111 -0.49 -7.49 11.94
N VAL A 112 0.47 -7.57 11.02
CA VAL A 112 0.21 -7.42 9.57
C VAL A 112 -0.52 -8.64 9.03
N SER A 113 -0.11 -9.84 9.42
CA SER A 113 -0.68 -11.08 8.92
C SER A 113 -2.16 -11.22 9.25
N GLU A 114 -2.54 -11.00 10.50
CA GLU A 114 -3.94 -11.07 10.96
C GLU A 114 -4.78 -9.98 10.31
N MET A 115 -4.25 -8.77 10.21
CA MET A 115 -4.94 -7.64 9.57
C MET A 115 -5.22 -7.91 8.08
N LEU A 116 -4.21 -8.38 7.33
CA LEU A 116 -4.36 -8.68 5.90
C LEU A 116 -5.40 -9.78 5.66
N ARG A 117 -5.40 -10.83 6.51
CA ARG A 117 -6.37 -11.91 6.42
C ARG A 117 -7.78 -11.48 6.84
N ALA A 118 -7.90 -10.77 7.97
CA ALA A 118 -9.18 -10.30 8.49
C ALA A 118 -9.87 -9.34 7.50
N GLN A 119 -9.12 -8.42 6.93
CA GLN A 119 -9.60 -7.46 5.92
C GLN A 119 -9.74 -8.07 4.51
N GLN A 120 -9.43 -9.36 4.35
CA GLN A 120 -9.59 -10.09 3.09
C GLN A 120 -8.80 -9.47 1.92
N HIS A 121 -7.54 -9.10 2.14
CA HIS A 121 -6.63 -8.74 1.05
C HIS A 121 -6.43 -9.93 0.10
N CYS A 122 -6.05 -9.69 -1.15
CA CYS A 122 -5.73 -10.76 -2.09
C CYS A 122 -4.37 -11.36 -1.75
N MET A 123 -4.36 -12.53 -1.12
CA MET A 123 -3.14 -13.22 -0.73
C MET A 123 -2.83 -14.34 -1.72
N ILE A 124 -1.84 -14.13 -2.58
CA ILE A 124 -1.43 -15.10 -3.60
C ILE A 124 -0.35 -16.02 -3.03
N PRO A 125 -0.56 -17.34 -2.96
CA PRO A 125 0.45 -18.29 -2.52
C PRO A 125 1.71 -18.22 -3.38
N ARG A 126 2.90 -18.20 -2.76
CA ARG A 126 4.17 -18.11 -3.48
C ARG A 126 4.38 -19.21 -4.51
N LYS A 127 3.88 -20.41 -4.22
CA LYS A 127 3.96 -21.59 -5.08
C LYS A 127 2.71 -21.78 -5.95
N ALA A 128 1.82 -20.79 -6.02
CA ALA A 128 0.64 -20.88 -6.87
C ALA A 128 1.09 -20.99 -8.34
N ARG A 129 0.46 -21.91 -9.05
CA ARG A 129 0.59 -21.95 -10.51
C ARG A 129 0.01 -20.66 -11.10
N PRO A 130 0.47 -20.21 -12.27
CA PRO A 130 -0.02 -18.98 -12.88
C PRO A 130 -1.56 -18.88 -12.95
N MET A 131 -2.21 -19.98 -13.34
CA MET A 131 -3.68 -20.04 -13.41
C MET A 131 -4.34 -19.85 -12.04
N ASP A 132 -3.81 -20.50 -11.00
CA ASP A 132 -4.34 -20.37 -9.65
C ASP A 132 -4.17 -18.93 -9.13
N ALA A 133 -3.03 -18.31 -9.40
CA ALA A 133 -2.78 -16.90 -9.05
C ALA A 133 -3.80 -15.97 -9.71
N MET A 134 -4.14 -16.20 -10.99
CA MET A 134 -5.17 -15.43 -11.70
C MET A 134 -6.55 -15.63 -11.07
N ASN A 135 -6.92 -16.86 -10.68
CA ASN A 135 -8.17 -17.16 -9.99
C ASN A 135 -8.31 -16.42 -8.64
N TYR A 136 -7.18 -16.29 -7.87
CA TYR A 136 -7.19 -15.47 -6.64
C TYR A 136 -7.48 -14.01 -6.94
N ILE A 137 -6.87 -13.44 -7.98
CA ILE A 137 -7.07 -12.03 -8.37
C ILE A 137 -8.49 -11.81 -8.88
N GLU A 138 -9.04 -12.72 -9.70
CA GLU A 138 -10.39 -12.62 -10.21
C GLU A 138 -11.43 -12.61 -9.08
N LYS A 139 -11.37 -13.59 -8.16
CA LYS A 139 -12.25 -13.66 -7.00
C LYS A 139 -12.15 -12.42 -6.12
N PHE A 140 -10.94 -11.90 -5.99
CA PHE A 140 -10.68 -10.67 -5.26
C PHE A 140 -11.31 -9.46 -5.95
N GLY A 141 -11.15 -9.30 -7.25
CA GLY A 141 -11.71 -8.20 -8.03
C GLY A 141 -13.24 -8.16 -7.95
N LYS A 142 -13.92 -9.29 -8.21
CA LYS A 142 -15.38 -9.42 -8.08
C LYS A 142 -15.88 -8.99 -6.69
N ARG A 143 -15.22 -9.48 -5.63
CA ARG A 143 -15.55 -9.10 -4.25
C ARG A 143 -15.29 -7.62 -3.96
N ALA A 144 -14.22 -7.05 -4.51
CA ALA A 144 -13.89 -5.65 -4.31
C ALA A 144 -14.96 -4.72 -4.89
N VAL A 145 -15.48 -5.05 -6.07
CA VAL A 145 -16.61 -4.32 -6.69
C VAL A 145 -17.88 -4.47 -5.82
N GLU A 146 -18.24 -5.68 -5.46
CA GLU A 146 -19.42 -5.96 -4.61
C GLU A 146 -19.42 -5.17 -3.30
N LYS A 147 -18.23 -5.07 -2.67
CA LYS A 147 -18.06 -4.39 -1.38
C LYS A 147 -17.63 -2.92 -1.50
N LYS A 148 -17.63 -2.34 -2.69
CA LYS A 148 -17.16 -0.97 -2.96
C LYS A 148 -15.77 -0.69 -2.39
N GLN A 149 -14.87 -1.68 -2.47
CA GLN A 149 -13.49 -1.60 -2.05
C GLN A 149 -12.61 -1.09 -3.19
N VAL A 150 -11.49 -0.45 -2.85
CA VAL A 150 -10.50 0.03 -3.82
C VAL A 150 -9.34 -0.96 -3.91
N PRO A 151 -9.22 -1.73 -5.01
CA PRO A 151 -8.08 -2.61 -5.24
C PRO A 151 -6.79 -1.81 -5.45
N VAL A 152 -5.69 -2.27 -4.85
CA VAL A 152 -4.35 -1.72 -5.06
C VAL A 152 -3.44 -2.84 -5.54
N ILE A 153 -2.81 -2.64 -6.68
CA ILE A 153 -1.82 -3.57 -7.23
C ILE A 153 -0.49 -2.86 -7.47
N PHE A 154 0.59 -3.55 -7.15
CA PHE A 154 1.96 -3.17 -7.47
C PHE A 154 2.43 -4.04 -8.64
N PRO A 155 2.39 -3.56 -9.89
CA PRO A 155 2.65 -4.39 -11.07
C PRO A 155 4.09 -4.91 -11.16
N GLU A 156 5.02 -4.33 -10.38
CA GLU A 156 6.38 -4.85 -10.23
C GLU A 156 6.43 -6.25 -9.62
N GLY A 157 5.39 -6.67 -8.87
CA GLY A 157 5.33 -7.96 -8.18
C GLY A 157 6.39 -8.16 -7.10
N THR A 158 7.25 -7.17 -6.87
CA THR A 158 8.29 -7.15 -5.84
C THR A 158 8.64 -5.71 -5.48
N ARG A 159 9.32 -5.50 -4.37
CA ARG A 159 9.84 -4.18 -3.98
C ARG A 159 11.08 -3.84 -4.79
N THR A 160 11.26 -2.57 -5.12
CA THR A 160 12.46 -2.09 -5.82
C THR A 160 13.75 -2.46 -5.08
N LYS A 161 14.83 -2.73 -5.83
CA LYS A 161 16.15 -3.04 -5.29
C LYS A 161 17.08 -1.82 -5.27
N ASP A 162 16.85 -0.87 -6.16
CA ASP A 162 17.72 0.29 -6.43
C ASP A 162 17.01 1.65 -6.28
N GLY A 163 15.70 1.64 -5.97
CA GLY A 163 14.90 2.85 -5.85
C GLY A 163 14.25 3.31 -7.15
N LEU A 164 14.55 2.65 -8.27
CA LEU A 164 13.91 2.92 -9.57
C LEU A 164 12.63 2.11 -9.74
N VAL A 165 11.78 2.55 -10.66
CA VAL A 165 10.57 1.80 -11.02
C VAL A 165 10.97 0.60 -11.89
N GLY A 166 10.72 -0.59 -11.37
CA GLY A 166 11.02 -1.83 -12.05
C GLY A 166 10.10 -2.10 -13.25
N LYS A 167 10.26 -3.28 -13.85
CA LYS A 167 9.36 -3.74 -14.92
C LYS A 167 7.97 -4.01 -14.37
N PHE A 168 6.94 -3.53 -15.07
CA PHE A 168 5.55 -3.83 -14.78
C PHE A 168 5.09 -5.09 -15.51
N TYR A 169 4.48 -6.01 -14.77
CA TYR A 169 3.93 -7.27 -15.30
C TYR A 169 2.42 -7.12 -15.48
N SER A 170 1.94 -7.38 -16.69
CA SER A 170 0.56 -7.09 -17.07
C SER A 170 -0.46 -8.16 -16.68
N ALA A 171 -0.05 -9.43 -16.46
CA ALA A 171 -0.99 -10.52 -16.25
C ALA A 171 -1.93 -10.32 -15.07
N GLY A 172 -1.39 -9.95 -13.89
CA GLY A 172 -2.20 -9.70 -12.69
C GLY A 172 -3.12 -8.48 -12.83
N PHE A 173 -2.60 -7.41 -13.44
CA PHE A 173 -3.39 -6.20 -13.69
C PHE A 173 -4.54 -6.46 -14.66
N ARG A 174 -4.28 -7.15 -15.79
CA ARG A 174 -5.35 -7.51 -16.75
C ARG A 174 -6.45 -8.36 -16.13
N MET A 175 -6.09 -9.33 -15.29
CA MET A 175 -7.07 -10.16 -14.60
C MET A 175 -7.88 -9.33 -13.60
N LEU A 176 -7.25 -8.40 -12.89
CA LEU A 176 -7.92 -7.50 -11.97
C LEU A 176 -8.93 -6.62 -12.73
N GLU A 177 -8.51 -5.97 -13.82
CA GLU A 177 -9.38 -5.09 -14.60
C GLU A 177 -10.52 -5.84 -15.28
N ALA A 178 -10.25 -7.04 -15.82
CA ALA A 178 -11.30 -7.91 -16.37
C ALA A 178 -12.37 -8.29 -15.33
N SER A 179 -12.01 -8.35 -14.06
CA SER A 179 -12.93 -8.70 -12.97
C SER A 179 -13.58 -7.51 -12.28
N THR A 180 -13.01 -6.30 -12.42
CA THR A 180 -13.51 -5.08 -11.76
C THR A 180 -14.17 -4.11 -12.70
N ASN A 181 -13.64 -3.96 -13.91
CA ASN A 181 -14.06 -2.96 -14.91
C ASN A 181 -14.14 -1.54 -14.30
N LEU A 182 -13.14 -1.17 -13.50
CA LEU A 182 -13.07 0.11 -12.80
C LEU A 182 -12.11 1.08 -13.51
N PRO A 183 -12.30 2.41 -13.36
CA PRO A 183 -11.29 3.39 -13.72
C PRO A 183 -9.97 3.11 -12.99
N VAL A 184 -8.85 3.40 -13.64
CA VAL A 184 -7.50 3.10 -13.13
C VAL A 184 -6.79 4.37 -12.70
N ALA A 185 -6.50 4.49 -11.41
CA ALA A 185 -5.72 5.59 -10.85
C ALA A 185 -4.24 5.19 -10.76
N VAL A 186 -3.38 5.92 -11.46
CA VAL A 186 -1.93 5.78 -11.37
C VAL A 186 -1.41 6.67 -10.25
N CYS A 187 -0.71 6.06 -9.30
CA CYS A 187 -0.14 6.76 -8.15
C CYS A 187 1.37 6.58 -8.10
N ALA A 188 2.10 7.65 -7.81
CA ALA A 188 3.50 7.58 -7.42
C ALA A 188 3.63 7.57 -5.89
N LEU A 189 4.59 6.79 -5.40
CA LEU A 189 4.94 6.70 -4.00
C LEU A 189 6.46 6.76 -3.85
N ASP A 190 6.96 7.61 -2.93
CA ASP A 190 8.38 7.77 -2.64
C ASP A 190 8.66 7.82 -1.14
N GLY A 191 9.92 7.54 -0.76
CA GLY A 191 10.43 7.53 0.62
C GLY A 191 10.55 6.12 1.22
N GLY A 192 9.90 5.11 0.62
CA GLY A 192 9.91 3.74 1.11
C GLY A 192 11.26 3.04 0.97
N TYR A 193 12.00 3.36 -0.07
CA TYR A 193 13.29 2.73 -0.33
C TYR A 193 14.30 2.94 0.81
N SER A 194 14.32 4.13 1.40
CA SER A 194 15.18 4.44 2.55
C SER A 194 14.79 3.68 3.83
N LEU A 195 13.60 3.08 3.88
CA LEU A 195 13.01 2.38 5.03
C LEU A 195 12.82 0.87 4.78
N ARG A 196 13.51 0.30 3.81
CA ARG A 196 13.29 -1.08 3.32
C ARG A 196 13.69 -2.19 4.28
N SER A 197 14.63 -1.94 5.19
CA SER A 197 15.08 -2.88 6.22
C SER A 197 14.80 -2.34 7.62
N LEU A 198 14.72 -3.23 8.63
CA LEU A 198 14.54 -2.80 10.03
C LEU A 198 15.65 -1.85 10.47
N THR A 199 16.91 -2.15 10.13
CA THR A 199 18.05 -1.32 10.46
C THR A 199 17.97 0.06 9.79
N SER A 200 17.65 0.11 8.48
CA SER A 200 17.47 1.36 7.77
C SER A 200 16.22 2.12 8.23
N PHE A 201 15.16 1.42 8.62
CA PHE A 201 13.97 2.01 9.22
C PHE A 201 14.34 2.81 10.48
N PHE A 202 14.97 2.20 11.47
CA PHE A 202 15.34 2.90 12.70
C PHE A 202 16.35 4.04 12.49
N ARG A 203 17.29 3.87 11.57
CA ARG A 203 18.28 4.89 11.23
C ARG A 203 17.68 6.07 10.47
N ASN A 204 16.84 5.80 9.47
CA ASN A 204 16.33 6.80 8.52
C ASN A 204 14.96 7.38 8.90
N LEU A 205 14.33 6.91 9.99
CA LEU A 205 13.12 7.53 10.54
C LEU A 205 13.32 8.98 10.98
N LYS A 206 14.56 9.39 11.22
CA LYS A 206 14.88 10.79 11.57
C LYS A 206 14.96 11.61 10.29
N ARG A 207 14.11 12.64 10.19
CA ARG A 207 14.05 13.55 9.04
C ARG A 207 13.73 12.87 7.69
N GLY A 208 13.07 11.72 7.72
CA GLY A 208 12.57 11.06 6.51
C GLY A 208 11.29 11.68 5.99
N CYS A 209 10.93 11.32 4.78
CA CYS A 209 9.63 11.70 4.22
C CYS A 209 9.01 10.54 3.45
N TYR A 210 7.68 10.56 3.37
CA TYR A 210 6.90 9.74 2.45
C TYR A 210 6.02 10.65 1.61
N ARG A 211 5.94 10.38 0.31
CA ARG A 211 5.17 11.15 -0.65
C ARG A 211 4.23 10.23 -1.41
N VAL A 212 2.98 10.65 -1.57
CA VAL A 212 1.99 9.95 -2.40
C VAL A 212 1.24 10.98 -3.23
N LYS A 213 1.13 10.72 -4.53
CA LYS A 213 0.42 11.59 -5.47
C LYS A 213 -0.32 10.76 -6.50
N VAL A 214 -1.57 11.09 -6.79
CA VAL A 214 -2.30 10.58 -7.95
C VAL A 214 -1.82 11.36 -9.18
N LEU A 215 -1.34 10.65 -10.19
CA LEU A 215 -0.75 11.25 -11.39
C LEU A 215 -1.76 11.38 -12.52
N LYS A 216 -2.51 10.31 -12.78
CA LYS A 216 -3.47 10.24 -13.87
C LYS A 216 -4.56 9.22 -13.56
N VAL A 217 -5.75 9.45 -14.07
CA VAL A 217 -6.86 8.51 -14.02
C VAL A 217 -7.24 8.13 -15.44
N TYR A 218 -7.33 6.85 -15.71
CA TYR A 218 -7.77 6.29 -16.99
C TYR A 218 -9.17 5.73 -16.86
N ASN A 219 -9.92 5.75 -17.94
CA ASN A 219 -11.16 4.98 -18.04
C ASN A 219 -10.87 3.48 -17.93
N PRO A 220 -11.87 2.66 -17.58
CA PRO A 220 -11.70 1.20 -17.56
C PRO A 220 -11.16 0.69 -18.90
N PRO A 221 -10.04 -0.06 -18.92
CA PRO A 221 -9.48 -0.59 -20.17
C PRO A 221 -10.40 -1.67 -20.73
N LYS A 222 -10.64 -1.63 -22.04
CA LYS A 222 -11.54 -2.55 -22.75
C LYS A 222 -10.81 -3.71 -23.43
N SER A 223 -9.48 -3.62 -23.56
CA SER A 223 -8.68 -4.64 -24.25
C SER A 223 -7.35 -4.92 -23.52
N LYS A 224 -6.70 -6.01 -23.93
CA LYS A 224 -5.36 -6.37 -23.47
C LYS A 224 -4.33 -5.30 -23.86
N GLU A 225 -4.48 -4.73 -25.03
CA GLU A 225 -3.61 -3.69 -25.59
C GLU A 225 -3.73 -2.41 -24.77
N GLU A 226 -4.95 -2.00 -24.41
CA GLU A 226 -5.19 -0.85 -23.54
C GLU A 226 -4.59 -1.05 -22.15
N CYS A 227 -4.74 -2.24 -21.55
CA CYS A 227 -4.09 -2.56 -20.28
C CYS A 227 -2.57 -2.43 -20.35
N ASN A 228 -1.95 -2.96 -21.42
CA ASN A 228 -0.51 -2.87 -21.59
C ASN A 228 -0.06 -1.41 -21.78
N LYS A 229 -0.77 -0.63 -22.61
CA LYS A 229 -0.51 0.79 -22.81
C LYS A 229 -0.59 1.58 -21.51
N ILE A 230 -1.63 1.35 -20.69
CA ILE A 230 -1.78 1.99 -19.38
C ILE A 230 -0.57 1.67 -18.48
N LEU A 231 -0.11 0.43 -18.44
CA LEU A 231 1.03 0.03 -17.62
C LEU A 231 2.34 0.67 -18.07
N GLU A 232 2.57 0.75 -19.38
CA GLU A 232 3.77 1.42 -19.94
C GLU A 232 3.77 2.91 -19.62
N GLU A 233 2.66 3.60 -19.88
CA GLU A 233 2.49 5.01 -19.53
C GLU A 233 2.62 5.23 -18.01
N ALA A 234 1.99 4.39 -17.19
CA ALA A 234 2.05 4.47 -15.74
C ALA A 234 3.49 4.36 -15.22
N ARG A 235 4.27 3.42 -15.76
CA ARG A 235 5.67 3.25 -15.39
C ARG A 235 6.49 4.51 -15.67
N VAL A 236 6.30 5.12 -16.84
CA VAL A 236 6.98 6.38 -17.22
C VAL A 236 6.54 7.54 -16.34
N LEU A 237 5.23 7.71 -16.13
CA LEU A 237 4.70 8.78 -15.29
C LEU A 237 5.22 8.69 -13.85
N ILE A 238 5.24 7.48 -13.29
CA ILE A 238 5.73 7.26 -11.93
C ILE A 238 7.23 7.57 -11.85
N GLN A 239 8.05 7.08 -12.80
CA GLN A 239 9.48 7.34 -12.82
C GLN A 239 9.78 8.83 -12.92
N ASN A 240 9.11 9.55 -13.83
CA ASN A 240 9.26 10.99 -13.97
C ASN A 240 8.92 11.74 -12.67
N GLN A 241 7.85 11.34 -11.99
CA GLN A 241 7.48 11.93 -10.70
C GLN A 241 8.51 11.64 -9.60
N LEU A 242 9.09 10.44 -9.57
CA LEU A 242 10.17 10.13 -8.64
C LEU A 242 11.42 10.97 -8.93
N ASP A 243 11.75 11.18 -10.21
CA ASP A 243 12.89 11.99 -10.62
C ASP A 243 12.69 13.48 -10.27
N GLU A 244 11.46 14.00 -10.44
CA GLU A 244 11.07 15.34 -9.98
C GLU A 244 11.21 15.51 -8.46
N TRP A 245 10.93 14.46 -7.70
CA TRP A 245 11.03 14.51 -6.24
C TRP A 245 12.46 14.37 -5.68
N LYS A 246 13.43 13.88 -6.45
CA LYS A 246 14.82 13.70 -6.02
C LYS A 246 15.50 14.97 -5.49
N PRO A 247 15.38 16.15 -6.16
CA PRO A 247 15.99 17.39 -5.67
C PRO A 247 15.46 17.83 -4.31
N LEU A 248 14.19 17.60 -4.03
CA LEU A 248 13.54 17.92 -2.76
C LEU A 248 14.01 17.05 -1.58
N SER A 249 14.67 15.91 -1.86
CA SER A 249 15.20 15.02 -0.82
C SER A 249 16.64 15.37 -0.41
N SER A 250 17.38 16.16 -1.20
CA SER A 250 18.74 16.61 -0.90
C SER A 250 18.79 17.85 0.00
N ASP A 251 17.79 18.71 -0.05
CA ASP A 251 17.76 19.98 0.70
C ASP A 251 17.21 19.87 2.13
N GLN A 252 16.83 18.64 2.55
CA GLN A 252 16.32 18.35 3.91
C GLN A 252 17.32 17.56 4.78
N LYS A 253 18.61 17.59 4.42
CA LYS A 253 19.70 16.99 5.24
C LYS A 253 20.18 17.91 6.33
#